data_d412b7446f3a95eb5e05fe2e9cb983ec
#
_entry.id   d412b7446f3a95eb5e05fe2e9cb983ec
#
_cell.length_a   1.000
_cell.length_b   1.000
_cell.length_c   1.000
_cell.angle_alpha   90.00
_cell.angle_beta   90.00
_cell.angle_gamma   90.00
#
_symmetry.space_group_name_H-M   'P 1'
#
loop_
_entity.id
_entity.type
_entity.pdbx_description
1 polymer ?
#
loop_
_entity_poly.entity_id
_entity_poly.type
_entity_poly.pdbx_seq_one_letter_code
_entity_poly.pdbx_strand_id
1 'polypeptide(L)'
;MTNKNFFYRSGLAFIVLFASLFFTFAGCQEKKTSDDEVDVEIRLTPPNDTDPLDVSDVYVILENVRTGHKDSALSVACQPLMFNLTSGSYNIHVHGKKVEGKMIAIYAGVALRVAFAKDENYTIALEKSYVQNPDWVEGSVVTSIQVLLPPELAALSPEGIVVSLKETTTQKVVTAVTNARGIADFTVLAGNYVADCSGELVKGKEDTRYYGHREQIVVGNESTVHQLQLRALGGESGDGESAFSFNLKLPEDYSSYSFDGVTVALQKMGSSLTYEFVCDANGKASIASLPHGLYALQGQVSVLASDGIRSYVCKIPYTEIQHVKVSAGTELPTPTIVVTPSFMTSALVFKEVYFTKSLTATGEMYNEDGYVELYNNSSRPIYIDGVSVCETYQNTKIKNGGFFPEYLGTDYVVPGFIFTFPGSGKEHRLDPGQSVIMAENAVNHHAINPGSPVDLSTADYEMKDDDWHDSDTPEVPNMINYFTYSKTVTSFHNRGWKGWFIMKADKPMPDFLAEHIKDAVYPNGSSTKIYVIPSRYVLDGIISAPPSGPLCRPLPVHIDAGYTYCTKKNIAKTIRRKVARKEGSRYILQDTNNSTLDFIPDATPSPRVVVE
;
A
#
# COMPACT_ATOMS: atom_id res chain seq x y z
N MET A 1 10.16 -21.71 40.06
CA MET A 1 10.96 -20.49 40.11
C MET A 1 10.42 -19.50 39.14
N THR A 2 9.90 -18.48 39.68
CA THR A 2 9.07 -17.39 39.20
C THR A 2 9.67 -16.59 38.06
N ASN A 3 8.87 -16.40 36.98
CA ASN A 3 9.12 -15.35 36.03
C ASN A 3 7.89 -14.44 35.96
N LYS A 4 8.06 -13.18 36.30
CA LYS A 4 7.07 -12.11 36.22
C LYS A 4 7.25 -11.38 34.89
N ASN A 5 6.23 -11.44 34.04
CA ASN A 5 6.08 -10.59 32.88
C ASN A 5 5.54 -9.22 33.31
N PHE A 6 6.28 -8.17 33.00
CA PHE A 6 5.83 -6.78 33.11
C PHE A 6 5.32 -6.31 31.73
N PHE A 7 4.03 -6.08 31.66
CA PHE A 7 3.42 -5.31 30.58
C PHE A 7 3.48 -3.83 30.93
N TYR A 8 4.20 -3.04 30.13
CA TYR A 8 4.08 -1.58 30.15
C TYR A 8 2.98 -1.16 29.16
N ARG A 9 1.84 -0.74 29.70
CA ARG A 9 0.89 0.13 29.01
C ARG A 9 1.21 1.56 29.42
N SER A 10 1.75 2.37 28.49
CA SER A 10 1.90 3.81 28.68
C SER A 10 0.61 4.50 28.24
N GLY A 11 -0.29 4.68 29.17
CA GLY A 11 -1.38 5.64 29.05
C GLY A 11 -0.98 6.89 29.82
N LEU A 12 -0.68 8.00 29.13
CA LEU A 12 -0.47 9.29 29.75
C LEU A 12 -1.85 9.86 30.12
N ALA A 13 -2.31 9.55 31.32
CA ALA A 13 -3.42 10.28 31.92
C ALA A 13 -2.84 11.53 32.58
N PHE A 14 -3.18 12.70 32.09
CA PHE A 14 -2.96 13.95 32.79
C PHE A 14 -3.87 13.97 34.03
N ILE A 15 -3.30 13.66 35.18
CA ILE A 15 -3.98 13.86 36.47
C ILE A 15 -3.86 15.33 36.81
N VAL A 16 -4.91 16.09 36.54
CA VAL A 16 -5.14 17.37 37.21
C VAL A 16 -5.65 17.01 38.62
N LEU A 17 -4.78 17.16 39.61
CA LEU A 17 -5.14 16.95 41.01
C LEU A 17 -6.06 18.11 41.45
N PHE A 18 -7.37 17.90 41.42
CA PHE A 18 -8.33 18.74 42.15
C PHE A 18 -8.39 18.25 43.58
N ALA A 19 -7.74 18.96 44.49
CA ALA A 19 -7.99 18.85 45.90
C ALA A 19 -9.30 19.61 46.23
N SER A 20 -10.43 18.91 46.24
CA SER A 20 -11.70 19.44 46.76
C SER A 20 -11.69 19.38 48.29
N LEU A 21 -11.36 20.50 48.93
CA LEU A 21 -11.67 20.69 50.34
C LEU A 21 -13.12 21.13 50.45
N PHE A 22 -13.98 20.24 50.91
CA PHE A 22 -15.32 20.61 51.39
C PHE A 22 -15.20 21.31 52.73
N PHE A 23 -15.46 22.61 52.73
CA PHE A 23 -15.85 23.32 53.98
C PHE A 23 -17.32 23.68 53.88
N THR A 24 -18.10 23.05 54.73
CA THR A 24 -19.46 23.48 55.02
C THR A 24 -19.45 24.74 55.88
N PHE A 25 -19.95 25.84 55.34
CA PHE A 25 -20.29 27.02 56.17
C PHE A 25 -21.76 27.32 56.05
N ALA A 26 -22.34 27.53 57.25
CA ALA A 26 -23.71 27.89 57.50
C ALA A 26 -24.04 29.30 56.96
N GLY A 27 -25.29 29.46 56.59
CA GLY A 27 -25.81 30.60 55.88
C GLY A 27 -25.55 31.99 56.49
N CYS A 28 -25.20 32.89 55.60
CA CYS A 28 -25.52 34.30 55.68
C CYS A 28 -26.30 34.70 54.43
N GLN A 29 -27.49 35.25 54.60
CA GLN A 29 -28.20 35.93 53.52
C GLN A 29 -27.41 37.18 53.12
N GLU A 30 -26.74 37.11 51.94
CA GLU A 30 -26.18 38.30 51.33
C GLU A 30 -27.23 39.08 50.53
N LYS A 31 -27.24 40.37 50.75
CA LYS A 31 -27.94 41.35 49.91
C LYS A 31 -27.52 41.19 48.45
N LYS A 32 -28.49 41.16 47.54
CA LYS A 32 -28.25 41.36 46.10
C LYS A 32 -27.58 42.69 45.92
N THR A 33 -26.27 42.67 45.69
CA THR A 33 -25.54 43.76 45.04
C THR A 33 -25.69 43.51 43.54
N SER A 34 -25.96 44.59 42.77
CA SER A 34 -26.00 44.59 41.32
C SER A 34 -24.70 43.93 40.79
N ASP A 35 -24.81 42.91 39.93
CA ASP A 35 -23.68 42.35 39.20
C ASP A 35 -23.26 43.42 38.15
N ASP A 36 -22.35 44.32 38.53
CA ASP A 36 -21.79 45.30 37.60
C ASP A 36 -20.83 44.55 36.64
N GLU A 37 -21.06 44.69 35.34
CA GLU A 37 -20.13 44.23 34.28
C GLU A 37 -18.91 45.15 34.24
N VAL A 38 -17.73 44.58 34.06
CA VAL A 38 -16.45 45.27 33.96
C VAL A 38 -15.69 44.77 32.73
N ASP A 39 -15.06 45.70 32.01
CA ASP A 39 -14.22 45.38 30.88
C ASP A 39 -12.77 45.21 31.36
N VAL A 40 -12.23 43.98 31.14
CA VAL A 40 -10.89 43.63 31.57
C VAL A 40 -10.02 43.30 30.36
N GLU A 41 -8.91 44.04 30.21
CA GLU A 41 -7.90 43.76 29.21
C GLU A 41 -6.80 42.88 29.82
N ILE A 42 -6.66 41.66 29.33
CA ILE A 42 -5.58 40.76 29.71
C ILE A 42 -4.42 40.90 28.71
N ARG A 43 -3.25 41.28 29.23
CA ARG A 43 -2.00 41.41 28.47
C ARG A 43 -1.07 40.26 28.85
N LEU A 44 -0.42 39.69 27.84
CA LEU A 44 0.55 38.62 28.02
C LEU A 44 1.96 39.16 27.77
N THR A 45 2.88 38.92 28.71
CA THR A 45 4.30 39.21 28.52
C THR A 45 5.01 37.92 28.12
N PRO A 46 5.63 37.87 26.94
CA PRO A 46 6.38 36.70 26.51
C PRO A 46 7.60 36.44 27.41
N PRO A 47 8.16 35.25 27.44
CA PRO A 47 9.43 34.98 28.08
C PRO A 47 10.55 35.88 27.53
N ASN A 48 11.50 36.27 28.36
CA ASN A 48 12.55 37.25 28.04
C ASN A 48 13.41 36.93 26.81
N ASP A 49 13.46 35.64 26.40
CA ASP A 49 14.25 35.13 25.27
C ASP A 49 13.38 34.80 24.04
N THR A 50 12.12 35.20 24.03
CA THR A 50 11.16 34.83 23.00
C THR A 50 10.48 36.05 22.41
N ASP A 51 10.55 36.21 21.07
CA ASP A 51 9.77 37.25 20.36
C ASP A 51 8.28 36.93 20.53
N PRO A 52 7.40 37.92 20.78
CA PRO A 52 5.95 37.74 20.81
C PRO A 52 5.39 36.99 19.60
N LEU A 53 5.96 37.21 18.41
CA LEU A 53 5.58 36.51 17.18
C LEU A 53 5.94 35.02 17.16
N ASP A 54 6.92 34.63 17.97
CA ASP A 54 7.37 33.25 18.11
C ASP A 54 6.62 32.47 19.20
N VAL A 55 5.86 33.17 20.05
CA VAL A 55 4.99 32.53 21.03
C VAL A 55 3.87 31.80 20.30
N SER A 56 3.64 30.55 20.64
CA SER A 56 2.46 29.80 20.18
C SER A 56 1.19 30.56 20.58
N ASP A 57 0.10 30.25 19.89
CA ASP A 57 -1.23 30.65 20.32
C ASP A 57 -1.51 30.09 21.71
N VAL A 58 -1.92 30.95 22.62
CA VAL A 58 -2.17 30.60 24.00
C VAL A 58 -3.60 30.88 24.40
N TYR A 59 -4.20 29.98 25.13
CA TYR A 59 -5.53 30.15 25.71
C TYR A 59 -5.43 30.86 27.03
N VAL A 60 -6.24 31.89 27.19
CA VAL A 60 -6.45 32.59 28.44
C VAL A 60 -7.83 32.20 28.97
N ILE A 61 -7.87 31.60 30.16
CA ILE A 61 -9.11 31.17 30.84
C ILE A 61 -9.25 31.92 32.14
N LEU A 62 -10.36 32.62 32.31
CA LEU A 62 -10.75 33.29 33.54
C LEU A 62 -11.85 32.51 34.20
N GLU A 63 -11.59 31.96 35.38
CA GLU A 63 -12.59 31.22 36.18
C GLU A 63 -13.05 32.06 37.38
N ASN A 64 -14.31 32.47 37.42
CA ASN A 64 -14.87 33.19 38.56
C ASN A 64 -14.83 32.30 39.81
N VAL A 65 -14.11 32.75 40.82
CA VAL A 65 -13.88 31.95 42.07
C VAL A 65 -15.17 31.64 42.83
N ARG A 66 -16.21 32.45 42.70
CA ARG A 66 -17.48 32.26 43.42
C ARG A 66 -18.42 31.34 42.66
N THR A 67 -18.55 31.57 41.37
CA THR A 67 -19.56 30.87 40.54
C THR A 67 -19.02 29.64 39.81
N GLY A 68 -17.70 29.57 39.60
CA GLY A 68 -17.04 28.58 38.76
C GLY A 68 -17.25 28.82 37.25
N HIS A 69 -17.90 29.92 36.87
CA HIS A 69 -18.06 30.30 35.46
C HIS A 69 -16.68 30.52 34.81
N LYS A 70 -16.54 30.08 33.59
CA LYS A 70 -15.26 30.24 32.82
C LYS A 70 -15.52 30.99 31.54
N ASP A 71 -14.73 32.06 31.37
CA ASP A 71 -14.60 32.78 30.13
C ASP A 71 -13.23 32.45 29.54
N SER A 72 -13.16 32.27 28.23
CA SER A 72 -11.89 31.95 27.57
C SER A 72 -11.75 32.64 26.24
N ALA A 73 -10.52 32.99 25.91
CA ALA A 73 -10.15 33.57 24.62
C ALA A 73 -8.75 33.13 24.19
N LEU A 74 -8.50 33.16 22.90
CA LEU A 74 -7.20 32.86 22.31
C LEU A 74 -6.40 34.13 22.07
N SER A 75 -5.19 34.22 22.62
CA SER A 75 -4.21 35.23 22.28
C SER A 75 -3.25 34.70 21.22
N VAL A 76 -3.17 35.39 20.10
CA VAL A 76 -2.21 35.11 19.01
C VAL A 76 -1.04 36.08 19.17
N ALA A 77 0.19 35.58 19.17
CA ALA A 77 1.39 36.39 19.29
C ALA A 77 1.35 37.40 20.48
N CYS A 78 0.84 36.92 21.62
CA CYS A 78 0.67 37.74 22.84
C CYS A 78 -0.21 38.99 22.66
N GLN A 79 -1.11 39.02 21.68
CA GLN A 79 -2.05 40.14 21.54
C GLN A 79 -2.95 40.28 22.76
N PRO A 80 -3.24 41.51 23.22
CA PRO A 80 -4.16 41.75 24.32
C PRO A 80 -5.55 41.21 24.03
N LEU A 81 -6.22 40.69 25.09
CA LEU A 81 -7.58 40.17 25.02
C LEU A 81 -8.51 40.99 25.90
N MET A 82 -9.69 41.31 25.37
CA MET A 82 -10.76 41.98 26.11
C MET A 82 -11.78 40.96 26.57
N PHE A 83 -12.12 41.00 27.85
CA PHE A 83 -13.17 40.22 28.47
C PHE A 83 -14.20 41.16 29.12
N ASN A 84 -15.47 40.92 28.91
CA ASN A 84 -16.55 41.55 29.64
C ASN A 84 -17.00 40.57 30.76
N LEU A 85 -16.70 40.92 32.00
CA LEU A 85 -16.84 40.02 33.16
C LEU A 85 -17.77 40.61 34.19
N THR A 86 -18.45 39.77 34.97
CA THR A 86 -19.09 40.20 36.19
C THR A 86 -18.05 40.57 37.24
N SER A 87 -18.21 41.69 37.94
CA SER A 87 -17.28 42.09 39.00
C SER A 87 -17.08 40.96 40.02
N GLY A 88 -15.82 40.68 40.36
CA GLY A 88 -15.52 39.53 41.24
C GLY A 88 -14.05 39.14 41.29
N SER A 89 -13.78 38.01 41.91
CA SER A 89 -12.42 37.41 41.93
C SER A 89 -12.31 36.29 40.94
N TYR A 90 -11.22 36.27 40.18
CA TYR A 90 -10.97 35.31 39.11
C TYR A 90 -9.64 34.60 39.30
N ASN A 91 -9.61 33.30 38.96
CA ASN A 91 -8.38 32.61 38.69
C ASN A 91 -8.13 32.69 37.18
N ILE A 92 -6.92 33.07 36.79
CA ILE A 92 -6.52 33.22 35.40
C ILE A 92 -5.49 32.13 35.09
N HIS A 93 -5.76 31.35 34.08
CA HIS A 93 -4.86 30.31 33.60
C HIS A 93 -4.54 30.56 32.13
N VAL A 94 -3.27 30.53 31.79
CA VAL A 94 -2.78 30.67 30.42
C VAL A 94 -2.00 29.45 30.06
N HIS A 95 -2.29 28.86 28.91
CA HIS A 95 -1.57 27.69 28.40
C HIS A 95 -1.50 27.68 26.88
N GLY A 96 -0.39 27.19 26.33
CA GLY A 96 -0.17 26.97 24.92
C GLY A 96 0.99 26.00 24.70
N LYS A 97 1.10 25.48 23.48
CA LYS A 97 2.20 24.59 23.09
C LYS A 97 2.61 24.86 21.65
N LYS A 98 3.90 24.71 21.35
CA LYS A 98 4.47 24.79 20.00
C LYS A 98 5.41 23.60 19.78
N VAL A 99 5.23 22.87 18.69
CA VAL A 99 6.12 21.77 18.33
C VAL A 99 7.37 22.34 17.69
N GLU A 100 8.53 22.09 18.31
CA GLU A 100 9.85 22.56 17.87
C GLU A 100 10.78 21.35 17.62
N GLY A 101 10.48 20.56 16.58
CA GLY A 101 11.25 19.38 16.25
C GLY A 101 11.25 18.32 17.35
N LYS A 102 12.43 18.04 17.95
CA LYS A 102 12.60 17.07 19.05
C LYS A 102 11.90 17.46 20.35
N MET A 103 11.54 18.74 20.48
CA MET A 103 10.98 19.29 21.71
C MET A 103 9.62 19.93 21.42
N ILE A 104 8.80 19.99 22.45
CA ILE A 104 7.57 20.79 22.47
C ILE A 104 7.77 21.90 23.49
N ALA A 105 7.71 23.15 23.05
CA ALA A 105 7.66 24.30 23.92
C ALA A 105 6.28 24.42 24.55
N ILE A 106 6.21 24.55 25.88
CA ILE A 106 5.00 24.78 26.65
C ILE A 106 5.06 26.19 27.20
N TYR A 107 4.03 26.97 26.92
CA TYR A 107 3.84 28.32 27.46
C TYR A 107 2.75 28.27 28.53
N ALA A 108 3.04 28.79 29.72
CA ALA A 108 2.10 28.78 30.84
C ALA A 108 2.17 30.06 31.63
N GLY A 109 1.04 30.48 32.17
CA GLY A 109 0.92 31.61 33.08
C GLY A 109 -0.25 31.40 34.04
N VAL A 110 -0.12 31.79 35.30
CA VAL A 110 -1.16 31.63 36.30
C VAL A 110 -1.23 32.89 37.18
N ALA A 111 -2.44 33.36 37.42
CA ALA A 111 -2.72 34.34 38.46
C ALA A 111 -3.99 33.92 39.23
N LEU A 112 -3.89 33.84 40.54
CA LEU A 112 -4.97 33.33 41.36
C LEU A 112 -5.66 34.46 42.17
N ARG A 113 -6.98 34.42 42.22
CA ARG A 113 -7.83 35.35 42.99
C ARG A 113 -7.59 36.81 42.67
N VAL A 114 -7.41 37.12 41.37
CA VAL A 114 -7.35 38.50 40.91
C VAL A 114 -8.72 39.12 41.02
N ALA A 115 -8.83 40.27 41.68
CA ALA A 115 -10.09 40.98 41.87
C ALA A 115 -10.32 42.01 40.78
N PHE A 116 -11.42 41.90 40.06
CA PHE A 116 -11.86 42.86 39.04
C PHE A 116 -13.15 43.53 39.59
N ALA A 117 -13.03 44.82 39.94
CA ALA A 117 -14.12 45.61 40.48
C ALA A 117 -14.51 46.80 39.59
N LYS A 118 -13.70 47.06 38.57
CA LYS A 118 -13.85 48.12 37.57
C LYS A 118 -13.06 47.77 36.32
N ASP A 119 -13.24 48.53 35.24
CA ASP A 119 -12.47 48.40 34.03
C ASP A 119 -10.98 48.56 34.32
N GLU A 120 -10.17 47.57 33.96
CA GLU A 120 -8.73 47.58 34.22
C GLU A 120 -7.94 46.64 33.31
N ASN A 121 -6.61 46.86 33.31
CA ASN A 121 -5.68 46.00 32.57
C ASN A 121 -4.95 45.09 33.54
N TYR A 122 -4.79 43.83 33.21
CA TYR A 122 -4.02 42.88 33.99
C TYR A 122 -2.97 42.21 33.12
N THR A 123 -1.70 42.14 33.59
CA THR A 123 -0.60 41.58 32.83
C THR A 123 -0.16 40.26 33.45
N ILE A 124 -0.01 39.22 32.63
CA ILE A 124 0.48 37.91 33.01
C ILE A 124 1.78 37.63 32.26
N ALA A 125 2.84 37.33 33.01
CA ALA A 125 4.08 36.84 32.43
C ALA A 125 3.95 35.37 32.08
N LEU A 126 4.40 35.00 30.88
CA LEU A 126 4.48 33.63 30.44
C LEU A 126 5.82 32.99 30.81
N GLU A 127 5.75 31.77 31.28
CA GLU A 127 6.93 30.92 31.44
C GLU A 127 7.00 29.93 30.26
N LYS A 128 8.22 29.69 29.76
CA LYS A 128 8.48 28.70 28.71
C LYS A 128 9.23 27.52 29.31
N SER A 129 8.72 26.34 29.07
CA SER A 129 9.36 25.07 29.42
C SER A 129 9.36 24.13 28.22
N TYR A 130 10.15 23.07 28.26
CA TYR A 130 10.26 22.12 27.18
C TYR A 130 9.99 20.70 27.66
N VAL A 131 9.26 19.93 26.86
CA VAL A 131 9.09 18.48 26.99
C VAL A 131 9.59 17.79 25.72
N GLN A 132 10.00 16.54 25.83
CA GLN A 132 10.33 15.76 24.64
C GLN A 132 9.09 15.52 23.79
N ASN A 133 9.26 15.62 22.48
CA ASN A 133 8.21 15.28 21.54
C ASN A 133 8.16 13.73 21.37
N PRO A 134 7.11 13.06 21.83
CA PRO A 134 7.03 11.60 21.79
C PRO A 134 6.93 11.03 20.36
N ASP A 135 6.52 11.84 19.40
CA ASP A 135 6.36 11.44 17.99
C ASP A 135 7.65 11.62 17.17
N TRP A 136 8.71 12.19 17.79
CA TRP A 136 9.96 12.43 17.10
C TRP A 136 10.79 11.14 16.94
N VAL A 137 11.15 10.85 15.69
CA VAL A 137 12.17 9.88 15.32
C VAL A 137 13.24 10.56 14.46
N GLU A 138 14.43 10.00 14.35
CA GLU A 138 15.50 10.58 13.55
C GLU A 138 15.05 10.72 12.08
N GLY A 139 15.24 11.91 11.49
CA GLY A 139 14.76 12.25 10.17
C GLY A 139 13.32 12.76 10.09
N SER A 140 12.62 12.88 11.24
CA SER A 140 11.28 13.48 11.26
C SER A 140 11.32 14.98 10.96
N VAL A 141 10.26 15.44 10.33
CA VAL A 141 9.99 16.85 9.99
C VAL A 141 8.63 17.23 10.59
N VAL A 142 8.50 18.47 11.02
CA VAL A 142 7.20 19.02 11.40
C VAL A 142 6.50 19.52 10.13
N THR A 143 5.34 18.98 9.84
CA THR A 143 4.46 19.46 8.76
C THR A 143 3.12 19.85 9.33
N SER A 144 2.50 20.89 8.78
CA SER A 144 1.23 21.42 9.27
C SER A 144 0.14 21.26 8.21
N ILE A 145 -1.04 20.88 8.65
CA ILE A 145 -2.25 20.91 7.81
C ILE A 145 -3.14 22.05 8.30
N GLN A 146 -3.33 23.07 7.47
CA GLN A 146 -4.28 24.14 7.72
C GLN A 146 -5.64 23.78 7.13
N VAL A 147 -6.60 23.59 7.99
CA VAL A 147 -8.01 23.35 7.62
C VAL A 147 -8.66 24.71 7.28
N LEU A 148 -9.27 24.76 6.10
CA LEU A 148 -10.00 25.94 5.61
C LEU A 148 -11.50 25.65 5.64
N LEU A 149 -12.25 26.46 6.36
CA LEU A 149 -13.71 26.35 6.40
C LEU A 149 -14.33 26.89 5.10
N PRO A 150 -15.36 26.23 4.56
CA PRO A 150 -16.13 26.78 3.44
C PRO A 150 -16.97 27.99 3.90
N PRO A 151 -17.45 28.83 2.97
CA PRO A 151 -18.22 30.04 3.31
C PRO A 151 -19.41 29.78 4.25
N GLU A 152 -20.09 28.67 4.11
CA GLU A 152 -21.26 28.27 4.90
C GLU A 152 -20.89 28.02 6.37
N LEU A 153 -19.65 27.64 6.64
CA LEU A 153 -19.10 27.35 7.97
C LEU A 153 -18.15 28.44 8.49
N ALA A 154 -17.93 29.53 7.73
CA ALA A 154 -16.94 30.57 8.06
C ALA A 154 -17.18 31.27 9.41
N ALA A 155 -18.39 31.22 9.95
CA ALA A 155 -18.72 31.76 11.27
C ALA A 155 -18.40 30.80 12.44
N LEU A 156 -17.89 29.59 12.14
CA LEU A 156 -17.53 28.58 13.13
C LEU A 156 -16.04 28.57 13.40
N SER A 157 -15.63 28.07 14.56
CA SER A 157 -14.21 27.86 14.84
C SER A 157 -13.68 26.62 14.12
N PRO A 158 -12.53 26.70 13.44
CA PRO A 158 -11.84 25.54 12.89
C PRO A 158 -11.07 24.75 13.96
N GLU A 159 -11.24 25.07 15.23
CA GLU A 159 -10.58 24.43 16.36
C GLU A 159 -11.20 23.08 16.70
N GLY A 160 -10.37 22.16 17.17
CA GLY A 160 -10.85 20.86 17.65
C GLY A 160 -11.12 19.83 16.55
N ILE A 161 -10.86 20.17 15.28
CA ILE A 161 -11.02 19.25 14.15
C ILE A 161 -9.88 18.23 14.17
N VAL A 162 -10.22 16.94 14.22
CA VAL A 162 -9.24 15.86 14.13
C VAL A 162 -8.88 15.65 12.66
N VAL A 163 -7.62 15.89 12.33
CA VAL A 163 -7.05 15.61 11.01
C VAL A 163 -6.22 14.34 11.07
N SER A 164 -6.43 13.43 10.14
CA SER A 164 -5.59 12.25 9.94
C SER A 164 -4.66 12.47 8.76
N LEU A 165 -3.40 12.05 8.91
CA LEU A 165 -2.38 12.06 7.87
C LEU A 165 -1.90 10.63 7.66
N LYS A 166 -2.18 10.07 6.47
CA LYS A 166 -1.90 8.68 6.12
C LYS A 166 -0.74 8.62 5.11
N GLU A 167 0.32 7.93 5.47
CA GLU A 167 1.45 7.68 4.56
C GLU A 167 1.04 6.67 3.48
N THR A 168 1.34 6.98 2.20
CA THR A 168 0.80 6.24 1.05
C THR A 168 1.45 4.87 0.84
N THR A 169 2.71 4.69 1.25
CA THR A 169 3.48 3.45 1.08
C THR A 169 3.24 2.47 2.23
N THR A 170 3.45 2.94 3.46
CA THR A 170 3.35 2.10 4.67
C THR A 170 1.93 1.97 5.21
N GLN A 171 1.01 2.82 4.72
CA GLN A 171 -0.37 2.95 5.20
C GLN A 171 -0.47 3.39 6.68
N LYS A 172 0.63 3.84 7.29
CA LYS A 172 0.64 4.35 8.67
C LYS A 172 -0.19 5.63 8.75
N VAL A 173 -1.06 5.69 9.75
CA VAL A 173 -1.91 6.86 10.03
C VAL A 173 -1.43 7.52 11.32
N VAL A 174 -1.30 8.83 11.28
CA VAL A 174 -1.10 9.70 12.44
C VAL A 174 -2.22 10.72 12.50
N THR A 175 -2.60 11.16 13.70
CA THR A 175 -3.68 12.15 13.87
C THR A 175 -3.20 13.33 14.69
N ALA A 176 -3.71 14.51 14.38
CA ALA A 176 -3.52 15.71 15.17
C ALA A 176 -4.82 16.52 15.21
N VAL A 177 -4.95 17.38 16.20
CA VAL A 177 -6.14 18.23 16.39
C VAL A 177 -5.79 19.66 16.00
N THR A 178 -6.69 20.32 15.28
CA THR A 178 -6.49 21.71 14.89
C THR A 178 -6.57 22.66 16.08
N ASN A 179 -5.71 23.65 16.09
CA ASN A 179 -5.83 24.81 16.96
C ASN A 179 -6.91 25.80 16.45
N ALA A 180 -7.08 26.92 17.13
CA ALA A 180 -8.09 27.94 16.75
C ALA A 180 -7.85 28.60 15.39
N ARG A 181 -6.64 28.50 14.83
CA ARG A 181 -6.35 28.91 13.44
C ARG A 181 -6.61 27.81 12.41
N GLY A 182 -7.13 26.68 12.85
CA GLY A 182 -7.36 25.52 11.99
C GLY A 182 -6.09 24.77 11.60
N ILE A 183 -5.01 24.91 12.37
CA ILE A 183 -3.72 24.25 12.07
C ILE A 183 -3.55 23.01 12.94
N ALA A 184 -3.31 21.88 12.31
CA ALA A 184 -2.90 20.63 12.94
C ALA A 184 -1.44 20.34 12.58
N ASP A 185 -0.57 20.18 13.58
CA ASP A 185 0.85 19.91 13.41
C ASP A 185 1.15 18.42 13.56
N PHE A 186 1.95 17.91 12.63
CA PHE A 186 2.37 16.51 12.57
C PHE A 186 3.90 16.40 12.59
N THR A 187 4.42 15.45 13.34
CA THR A 187 5.82 15.06 13.29
C THR A 187 5.93 13.74 12.54
N VAL A 188 6.41 13.79 11.31
CA VAL A 188 6.42 12.64 10.38
C VAL A 188 7.72 12.59 9.58
N LEU A 189 8.02 11.45 8.98
CA LEU A 189 9.14 11.30 8.04
C LEU A 189 8.81 11.96 6.69
N ALA A 190 9.84 12.30 5.92
CA ALA A 190 9.64 12.70 4.53
C ALA A 190 8.94 11.59 3.74
N GLY A 191 7.96 11.95 2.91
CA GLY A 191 7.17 10.97 2.15
C GLY A 191 5.92 11.59 1.52
N ASN A 192 5.09 10.73 0.95
CA ASN A 192 3.82 11.10 0.35
C ASN A 192 2.67 10.71 1.27
N TYR A 193 1.75 11.63 1.48
CA TYR A 193 0.66 11.48 2.43
C TYR A 193 -0.69 11.87 1.81
N VAL A 194 -1.76 11.37 2.44
CA VAL A 194 -3.14 11.79 2.22
C VAL A 194 -3.65 12.36 3.54
N ALA A 195 -4.28 13.53 3.50
CA ALA A 195 -4.92 14.14 4.65
C ALA A 195 -6.43 14.00 4.57
N ASP A 196 -7.04 13.56 5.66
CA ASP A 196 -8.47 13.41 5.81
C ASP A 196 -8.95 14.04 7.12
N CYS A 197 -10.13 14.62 7.10
CA CYS A 197 -10.87 14.95 8.31
C CYS A 197 -12.37 14.88 8.06
N SER A 198 -13.12 14.51 9.07
CA SER A 198 -14.59 14.52 9.05
C SER A 198 -15.13 14.73 10.46
N GLY A 199 -16.32 15.28 10.59
CA GLY A 199 -16.93 15.51 11.87
C GLY A 199 -18.17 16.39 11.79
N GLU A 200 -18.57 16.91 12.92
CA GLU A 200 -19.70 17.82 13.08
C GLU A 200 -19.22 19.11 13.74
N LEU A 201 -19.63 20.25 13.18
CA LEU A 201 -19.48 21.56 13.80
C LEU A 201 -20.86 22.07 14.22
N VAL A 202 -20.97 22.50 15.46
CA VAL A 202 -22.24 22.94 16.05
C VAL A 202 -22.36 24.46 15.90
N LYS A 203 -23.49 24.92 15.30
CA LYS A 203 -23.85 26.34 15.25
C LYS A 203 -25.23 26.54 15.88
N GLY A 204 -25.23 26.88 17.15
CA GLY A 204 -26.48 27.05 17.90
C GLY A 204 -27.20 25.72 18.09
N LYS A 205 -28.35 25.53 17.39
CA LYS A 205 -29.13 24.28 17.41
C LYS A 205 -28.97 23.43 16.16
N GLU A 206 -28.14 23.90 15.22
CA GLU A 206 -27.92 23.20 13.94
C GLU A 206 -26.53 22.59 13.95
N ASP A 207 -26.48 21.28 13.78
CA ASP A 207 -25.24 20.52 13.60
C ASP A 207 -24.96 20.45 12.10
N THR A 208 -23.78 20.91 11.70
CA THR A 208 -23.34 20.80 10.30
C THR A 208 -22.19 19.80 10.21
N ARG A 209 -22.40 18.74 9.47
CA ARG A 209 -21.33 17.79 9.16
C ARG A 209 -20.39 18.38 8.14
N TYR A 210 -19.12 18.08 8.30
CA TYR A 210 -18.08 18.49 7.35
C TYR A 210 -17.19 17.31 6.96
N TYR A 211 -16.52 17.49 5.83
CA TYR A 211 -15.52 16.58 5.35
C TYR A 211 -14.42 17.34 4.60
N GLY A 212 -13.18 16.88 4.76
CA GLY A 212 -12.03 17.36 3.99
C GLY A 212 -11.14 16.18 3.59
N HIS A 213 -10.69 16.20 2.35
CA HIS A 213 -9.75 15.22 1.80
C HIS A 213 -8.76 15.91 0.89
N ARG A 214 -7.50 15.54 1.01
CA ARG A 214 -6.46 16.01 0.10
C ARG A 214 -5.43 14.90 -0.15
N GLU A 215 -5.34 14.47 -1.40
CA GLU A 215 -4.26 13.62 -1.89
C GLU A 215 -2.98 14.43 -2.18
N GLN A 216 -1.86 13.73 -2.36
CA GLN A 216 -0.58 14.28 -2.79
C GLN A 216 0.01 15.37 -1.87
N ILE A 217 -0.07 15.14 -0.57
CA ILE A 217 0.70 15.92 0.39
C ILE A 217 2.14 15.39 0.39
N VAL A 218 3.06 16.18 -0.14
CA VAL A 218 4.48 15.83 -0.19
C VAL A 218 5.18 16.49 0.99
N VAL A 219 5.64 15.66 1.93
CA VAL A 219 6.46 16.12 3.05
C VAL A 219 7.93 15.94 2.68
N GLY A 220 8.64 17.04 2.53
CA GLY A 220 10.09 17.07 2.27
C GLY A 220 10.91 17.01 3.56
N ASN A 221 12.16 17.48 3.48
CA ASN A 221 13.07 17.55 4.63
C ASN A 221 12.94 18.88 5.44
N GLU A 222 12.04 19.76 5.02
CA GLU A 222 11.79 21.04 5.64
C GLU A 222 10.33 21.13 6.09
N SER A 223 10.08 21.95 7.13
CA SER A 223 8.72 22.22 7.62
C SER A 223 7.87 22.88 6.53
N THR A 224 6.69 22.35 6.29
CA THR A 224 5.75 22.84 5.27
C THR A 224 4.35 22.97 5.83
N VAL A 225 3.57 23.91 5.28
CA VAL A 225 2.15 24.07 5.59
C VAL A 225 1.34 23.70 4.34
N HIS A 226 0.42 22.76 4.50
CA HIS A 226 -0.50 22.34 3.46
C HIS A 226 -1.93 22.74 3.82
N GLN A 227 -2.73 23.14 2.83
CA GLN A 227 -4.13 23.52 3.05
C GLN A 227 -5.05 22.33 2.80
N LEU A 228 -6.05 22.14 3.65
CA LEU A 228 -7.11 21.17 3.53
C LEU A 228 -8.46 21.88 3.53
N GLN A 229 -9.08 21.98 2.35
CA GLN A 229 -10.39 22.63 2.22
C GLN A 229 -11.48 21.73 2.75
N LEU A 230 -12.27 22.21 3.72
CA LEU A 230 -13.49 21.55 4.14
C LEU A 230 -14.64 21.81 3.18
N ARG A 231 -15.55 20.85 3.16
CA ARG A 231 -16.87 20.96 2.54
C ARG A 231 -17.92 20.72 3.58
N ALA A 232 -18.94 21.57 3.62
CA ALA A 232 -20.14 21.29 4.40
C ALA A 232 -20.90 20.15 3.72
N LEU A 233 -21.21 19.13 4.48
CA LEU A 233 -22.13 18.08 4.04
C LEU A 233 -23.55 18.64 4.25
N GLY A 234 -23.98 19.47 3.30
CA GLY A 234 -25.18 20.27 3.40
C GLY A 234 -26.46 19.48 3.61
N GLY A 235 -27.38 20.07 4.32
CA GLY A 235 -28.65 19.55 4.77
C GLY A 235 -29.75 19.29 3.73
N GLU A 236 -29.41 18.96 2.48
CA GLU A 236 -30.32 18.44 1.49
C GLU A 236 -29.92 17.02 1.04
N SER A 237 -29.40 16.20 1.93
CA SER A 237 -29.62 14.76 1.80
C SER A 237 -31.09 14.54 2.18
N GLY A 238 -32.00 14.68 1.22
CA GLY A 238 -33.42 14.38 1.47
C GLY A 238 -33.51 13.01 2.11
N ASP A 239 -34.29 12.90 3.19
CA ASP A 239 -34.63 11.60 3.78
C ASP A 239 -35.10 10.68 2.66
N GLY A 240 -34.39 9.55 2.49
CA GLY A 240 -34.75 8.57 1.49
C GLY A 240 -33.55 7.82 0.91
N GLU A 241 -33.88 6.82 0.16
CA GLU A 241 -32.96 5.97 -0.57
C GLU A 241 -33.51 5.69 -1.96
N SER A 242 -32.63 5.44 -2.91
CA SER A 242 -33.01 5.05 -4.25
C SER A 242 -31.95 4.16 -4.90
N ALA A 243 -32.32 3.55 -6.03
CA ALA A 243 -31.36 2.75 -6.79
C ALA A 243 -30.20 3.62 -7.27
N PHE A 244 -29.01 3.06 -7.22
CA PHE A 244 -27.80 3.74 -7.65
C PHE A 244 -26.89 2.81 -8.47
N SER A 245 -26.20 3.35 -9.44
CA SER A 245 -25.20 2.62 -10.21
C SER A 245 -24.06 3.55 -10.66
N PHE A 246 -22.88 2.95 -10.87
CA PHE A 246 -21.73 3.60 -11.48
C PHE A 246 -20.96 2.59 -12.33
N ASN A 247 -20.05 3.07 -13.17
CA ASN A 247 -19.20 2.24 -14.01
C ASN A 247 -17.72 2.44 -13.62
N LEU A 248 -17.00 1.34 -13.46
CA LEU A 248 -15.54 1.34 -13.52
C LEU A 248 -15.12 1.09 -14.97
N LYS A 249 -14.11 1.77 -15.44
CA LYS A 249 -13.59 1.63 -16.80
C LYS A 249 -12.08 1.47 -16.77
N LEU A 250 -11.57 0.50 -17.52
CA LEU A 250 -10.14 0.35 -17.81
C LEU A 250 -9.72 1.27 -18.97
N PRO A 251 -8.44 1.71 -19.01
CA PRO A 251 -7.87 2.27 -20.22
C PRO A 251 -7.98 1.30 -21.41
N GLU A 252 -7.97 1.82 -22.63
CA GLU A 252 -8.21 1.05 -23.85
C GLU A 252 -7.28 -0.15 -24.02
N ASP A 253 -6.00 0.02 -23.68
CA ASP A 253 -4.97 -1.04 -23.74
C ASP A 253 -5.25 -2.24 -22.81
N TYR A 254 -6.17 -2.09 -21.85
CA TYR A 254 -6.55 -3.09 -20.86
C TYR A 254 -7.99 -3.59 -21.06
N SER A 255 -8.60 -3.32 -22.20
CA SER A 255 -10.01 -3.67 -22.49
C SER A 255 -10.31 -5.18 -22.48
N SER A 256 -9.29 -6.03 -22.58
CA SER A 256 -9.41 -7.50 -22.47
C SER A 256 -9.57 -8.02 -21.04
N TYR A 257 -9.43 -7.15 -20.02
CA TYR A 257 -9.61 -7.52 -18.62
C TYR A 257 -11.04 -7.24 -18.16
N SER A 258 -11.54 -8.09 -17.27
CA SER A 258 -12.93 -8.06 -16.81
C SER A 258 -13.02 -7.64 -15.35
N PHE A 259 -14.06 -6.88 -15.02
CA PHE A 259 -14.44 -6.56 -13.64
C PHE A 259 -15.38 -7.60 -13.01
N ASP A 260 -15.66 -8.72 -13.67
CA ASP A 260 -16.65 -9.71 -13.20
C ASP A 260 -16.35 -10.18 -11.78
N GLY A 261 -17.34 -10.00 -10.88
CA GLY A 261 -17.21 -10.35 -9.47
C GLY A 261 -16.30 -9.43 -8.62
N VAL A 262 -15.78 -8.34 -9.20
CA VAL A 262 -15.00 -7.34 -8.43
C VAL A 262 -15.92 -6.62 -7.46
N THR A 263 -15.56 -6.65 -6.17
CA THR A 263 -16.27 -5.92 -5.12
C THR A 263 -15.60 -4.59 -4.84
N VAL A 264 -16.40 -3.53 -4.75
CA VAL A 264 -15.99 -2.19 -4.37
C VAL A 264 -16.93 -1.64 -3.30
N ALA A 265 -16.41 -0.74 -2.45
CA ALA A 265 -17.19 -0.15 -1.38
C ALA A 265 -17.26 1.37 -1.54
N LEU A 266 -18.46 1.93 -1.47
CA LEU A 266 -18.70 3.35 -1.28
C LEU A 266 -18.77 3.67 0.21
N GLN A 267 -17.92 4.55 0.67
CA GLN A 267 -17.98 5.07 2.04
C GLN A 267 -18.87 6.30 2.10
N LYS A 268 -19.91 6.28 2.95
CA LYS A 268 -20.74 7.48 3.20
C LYS A 268 -19.90 8.51 3.94
N MET A 269 -19.73 9.69 3.35
CA MET A 269 -18.90 10.75 3.92
C MET A 269 -19.50 11.25 5.25
N GLY A 270 -18.61 11.56 6.20
CA GLY A 270 -19.02 11.94 7.56
C GLY A 270 -19.52 10.77 8.42
N SER A 271 -19.33 9.52 7.98
CA SER A 271 -19.69 8.33 8.77
C SER A 271 -18.74 7.16 8.47
N SER A 272 -18.82 6.10 9.29
CA SER A 272 -18.11 4.84 9.05
C SER A 272 -18.89 3.85 8.18
N LEU A 273 -20.07 4.23 7.67
CA LEU A 273 -20.93 3.34 6.89
C LEU A 273 -20.34 3.13 5.49
N THR A 274 -20.27 1.86 5.08
CA THR A 274 -19.84 1.45 3.75
C THR A 274 -20.95 0.64 3.08
N TYR A 275 -21.04 0.78 1.76
CA TYR A 275 -21.99 0.06 0.92
C TYR A 275 -21.22 -0.69 -0.16
N GLU A 276 -21.34 -2.01 -0.17
CA GLU A 276 -20.63 -2.87 -1.10
C GLU A 276 -21.39 -3.04 -2.40
N PHE A 277 -20.66 -3.04 -3.49
CA PHE A 277 -21.14 -3.24 -4.85
C PHE A 277 -20.32 -4.33 -5.51
N VAL A 278 -20.98 -5.21 -6.24
CA VAL A 278 -20.34 -6.20 -7.10
C VAL A 278 -20.45 -5.74 -8.55
N CYS A 279 -19.32 -5.66 -9.23
CA CYS A 279 -19.28 -5.27 -10.64
C CYS A 279 -19.65 -6.45 -11.53
N ASP A 280 -20.32 -6.14 -12.64
CA ASP A 280 -20.43 -7.07 -13.77
C ASP A 280 -19.12 -7.06 -14.60
N ALA A 281 -19.07 -7.91 -15.64
CA ALA A 281 -17.90 -8.03 -16.51
C ALA A 281 -17.49 -6.71 -17.19
N ASN A 282 -18.42 -5.80 -17.40
CA ASN A 282 -18.21 -4.50 -18.05
C ASN A 282 -17.88 -3.38 -17.05
N GLY A 283 -17.78 -3.70 -15.75
CA GLY A 283 -17.48 -2.75 -14.69
C GLY A 283 -18.69 -1.98 -14.17
N LYS A 284 -19.92 -2.36 -14.54
CA LYS A 284 -21.12 -1.75 -13.97
C LYS A 284 -21.38 -2.31 -12.58
N ALA A 285 -21.49 -1.42 -11.63
CA ALA A 285 -21.82 -1.72 -10.24
C ALA A 285 -23.15 -1.09 -9.89
N SER A 286 -24.08 -1.84 -9.27
CA SER A 286 -25.44 -1.38 -8.98
C SER A 286 -25.93 -1.87 -7.63
N ILE A 287 -26.72 -1.04 -6.95
CA ILE A 287 -27.45 -1.38 -5.73
C ILE A 287 -28.90 -0.92 -5.84
N ALA A 288 -29.83 -1.73 -5.34
CA ALA A 288 -31.24 -1.43 -5.45
C ALA A 288 -31.68 -0.25 -4.57
N SER A 289 -30.98 -0.05 -3.47
CA SER A 289 -31.26 1.01 -2.50
C SER A 289 -29.98 1.52 -1.88
N LEU A 290 -29.68 2.81 -2.09
CA LEU A 290 -28.59 3.55 -1.47
C LEU A 290 -29.20 4.81 -0.83
N PRO A 291 -28.96 5.09 0.47
CA PRO A 291 -29.41 6.34 1.08
C PRO A 291 -28.86 7.56 0.34
N HIS A 292 -29.65 8.61 0.22
CA HIS A 292 -29.18 9.85 -0.37
C HIS A 292 -28.02 10.43 0.46
N GLY A 293 -27.04 11.06 -0.18
CA GLY A 293 -25.88 11.62 0.48
C GLY A 293 -24.66 11.77 -0.41
N LEU A 294 -23.57 12.12 0.21
CA LEU A 294 -22.26 12.20 -0.43
C LEU A 294 -21.44 10.97 -0.05
N TYR A 295 -20.76 10.41 -1.02
CA TYR A 295 -19.95 9.19 -0.89
C TYR A 295 -18.55 9.38 -1.44
N ALA A 296 -17.60 8.65 -0.90
CA ALA A 296 -16.26 8.51 -1.44
C ALA A 296 -16.06 7.09 -1.97
N LEU A 297 -15.49 7.00 -3.17
CA LEU A 297 -14.96 5.78 -3.74
C LEU A 297 -13.46 5.91 -3.90
N GLN A 298 -12.70 4.96 -3.35
CA GLN A 298 -11.26 4.86 -3.51
C GLN A 298 -10.79 3.44 -3.17
N GLY A 299 -9.58 3.08 -3.56
CA GLY A 299 -9.00 1.81 -3.18
C GLY A 299 -8.27 1.12 -4.33
N GLN A 300 -8.21 -0.20 -4.23
CA GLN A 300 -7.61 -1.04 -5.25
C GLN A 300 -8.55 -2.19 -5.59
N VAL A 301 -8.56 -2.55 -6.85
CA VAL A 301 -9.32 -3.70 -7.37
C VAL A 301 -8.41 -4.55 -8.24
N SER A 302 -8.72 -5.84 -8.32
CA SER A 302 -8.03 -6.75 -9.23
C SER A 302 -8.96 -7.13 -10.36
N VAL A 303 -8.58 -6.78 -11.58
CA VAL A 303 -9.29 -7.18 -12.80
C VAL A 303 -8.62 -8.40 -13.43
N LEU A 304 -9.43 -9.29 -13.97
CA LEU A 304 -8.97 -10.59 -14.46
C LEU A 304 -8.94 -10.62 -15.99
N ALA A 305 -7.84 -11.11 -16.57
CA ALA A 305 -7.77 -11.39 -17.98
C ALA A 305 -8.70 -12.57 -18.38
N SER A 306 -9.10 -12.61 -19.64
CA SER A 306 -9.91 -13.69 -20.21
C SER A 306 -9.23 -15.07 -20.12
N ASP A 307 -7.90 -15.12 -20.00
CA ASP A 307 -7.14 -16.34 -19.82
C ASP A 307 -7.28 -16.95 -18.42
N GLY A 308 -7.85 -16.22 -17.46
CA GLY A 308 -8.05 -16.64 -16.09
C GLY A 308 -6.76 -16.71 -15.25
N ILE A 309 -5.61 -16.38 -15.80
CA ILE A 309 -4.29 -16.45 -15.14
C ILE A 309 -3.79 -15.05 -14.76
N ARG A 310 -3.81 -14.11 -15.69
CA ARG A 310 -3.35 -12.74 -15.47
C ARG A 310 -4.39 -11.91 -14.76
N SER A 311 -3.94 -11.12 -13.80
CA SER A 311 -4.75 -10.09 -13.14
C SER A 311 -3.96 -8.79 -13.10
N TYR A 312 -4.64 -7.65 -13.24
CA TYR A 312 -4.06 -6.35 -12.94
C TYR A 312 -4.65 -5.81 -11.66
N VAL A 313 -3.77 -5.40 -10.75
CA VAL A 313 -4.16 -4.56 -9.62
C VAL A 313 -4.29 -3.14 -10.16
N CYS A 314 -5.47 -2.58 -10.04
CA CYS A 314 -5.79 -1.24 -10.50
C CYS A 314 -6.10 -0.34 -9.31
N LYS A 315 -5.58 0.88 -9.30
CA LYS A 315 -5.95 1.91 -8.34
C LYS A 315 -7.25 2.56 -8.80
N ILE A 316 -8.23 2.63 -7.92
CA ILE A 316 -9.40 3.49 -8.07
C ILE A 316 -8.98 4.87 -7.56
N PRO A 317 -9.00 5.93 -8.39
CA PRO A 317 -8.74 7.28 -7.92
C PRO A 317 -9.80 7.69 -6.91
N TYR A 318 -9.42 8.51 -5.94
CA TYR A 318 -10.40 9.10 -5.04
C TYR A 318 -11.45 9.85 -5.86
N THR A 319 -12.71 9.46 -5.67
CA THR A 319 -13.84 10.01 -6.40
C THR A 319 -14.98 10.30 -5.44
N GLU A 320 -15.43 11.55 -5.40
CA GLU A 320 -16.63 11.93 -4.67
C GLU A 320 -17.87 11.69 -5.55
N ILE A 321 -18.85 11.03 -4.97
CA ILE A 321 -20.11 10.67 -5.64
C ILE A 321 -21.26 11.25 -4.83
N GLN A 322 -21.99 12.19 -5.44
CA GLN A 322 -23.21 12.73 -4.86
C GLN A 322 -24.42 11.91 -5.32
N HIS A 323 -25.10 11.28 -4.38
CA HIS A 323 -26.35 10.58 -4.63
C HIS A 323 -27.50 11.37 -4.00
N VAL A 324 -28.34 11.94 -4.84
CA VAL A 324 -29.43 12.84 -4.43
C VAL A 324 -30.78 12.33 -4.93
N LYS A 325 -31.85 12.75 -4.25
CA LYS A 325 -33.21 12.51 -4.71
C LYS A 325 -33.43 13.25 -6.03
N VAL A 326 -33.78 12.51 -7.07
CA VAL A 326 -34.05 13.08 -8.39
C VAL A 326 -35.56 13.35 -8.51
N SER A 327 -35.91 14.54 -9.00
CA SER A 327 -37.30 14.87 -9.35
C SER A 327 -37.76 14.00 -10.52
N ALA A 328 -39.02 13.61 -10.50
CA ALA A 328 -39.60 12.76 -11.55
C ALA A 328 -39.31 13.35 -12.95
N GLY A 329 -38.64 12.56 -13.80
CA GLY A 329 -38.28 12.94 -15.16
C GLY A 329 -36.83 13.42 -15.38
N THR A 330 -35.99 13.47 -14.34
CA THR A 330 -34.56 13.79 -14.48
C THR A 330 -33.76 12.53 -14.26
N GLU A 331 -33.05 12.03 -15.27
CA GLU A 331 -32.04 10.99 -15.11
C GLU A 331 -30.68 11.63 -14.84
N LEU A 332 -30.05 11.27 -13.73
CA LEU A 332 -28.64 11.63 -13.49
C LEU A 332 -27.74 10.70 -14.31
N PRO A 333 -26.69 11.23 -14.96
CA PRO A 333 -25.74 10.39 -15.67
C PRO A 333 -25.08 9.40 -14.70
N THR A 334 -25.00 8.14 -15.09
CA THR A 334 -24.27 7.12 -14.34
C THR A 334 -22.78 7.50 -14.28
N PRO A 335 -22.19 7.72 -13.10
CA PRO A 335 -20.78 8.08 -12.98
C PRO A 335 -19.90 7.01 -13.62
N THR A 336 -18.87 7.44 -14.35
CA THR A 336 -17.85 6.53 -14.91
C THR A 336 -16.50 6.91 -14.37
N ILE A 337 -15.85 5.96 -13.69
CA ILE A 337 -14.56 6.13 -13.03
C ILE A 337 -13.51 5.30 -13.78
N VAL A 338 -12.50 5.97 -14.32
CA VAL A 338 -11.36 5.30 -14.97
C VAL A 338 -10.37 4.86 -13.92
N VAL A 339 -10.16 3.55 -13.81
CA VAL A 339 -9.16 3.00 -12.90
C VAL A 339 -7.77 3.02 -13.54
N THR A 340 -6.73 3.12 -12.71
CA THR A 340 -5.34 3.16 -13.18
C THR A 340 -4.67 1.81 -12.90
N PRO A 341 -4.30 1.04 -13.94
CA PRO A 341 -3.51 -0.17 -13.76
C PRO A 341 -2.17 0.14 -13.10
N SER A 342 -1.81 -0.62 -12.06
CA SER A 342 -0.60 -0.42 -11.27
C SER A 342 0.44 -1.50 -11.54
N PHE A 343 0.09 -2.75 -11.32
CA PHE A 343 0.98 -3.88 -11.56
C PHE A 343 0.19 -5.14 -11.90
N MET A 344 0.83 -6.03 -12.66
CA MET A 344 0.28 -7.33 -13.00
C MET A 344 0.64 -8.34 -11.93
N THR A 345 -0.31 -9.24 -11.65
CA THR A 345 -0.09 -10.44 -10.85
C THR A 345 -0.50 -11.67 -11.64
N SER A 346 0.08 -12.81 -11.32
CA SER A 346 -0.25 -14.08 -11.95
C SER A 346 -0.81 -15.07 -10.93
N ALA A 347 -1.80 -15.85 -11.36
CA ALA A 347 -2.26 -17.00 -10.62
C ALA A 347 -1.24 -18.15 -10.65
N LEU A 348 -0.43 -18.22 -11.70
CA LEU A 348 0.58 -19.26 -11.91
C LEU A 348 1.97 -18.68 -11.63
N VAL A 349 2.72 -19.31 -10.73
CA VAL A 349 4.06 -18.87 -10.33
C VAL A 349 5.06 -20.03 -10.36
N PHE A 350 6.34 -19.70 -10.48
CA PHE A 350 7.40 -20.69 -10.24
C PHE A 350 7.39 -21.09 -8.77
N LYS A 351 7.24 -22.37 -8.49
CA LYS A 351 7.46 -22.95 -7.15
C LYS A 351 8.94 -23.29 -6.97
N GLU A 352 9.52 -23.97 -7.96
CA GLU A 352 10.87 -24.51 -7.87
C GLU A 352 11.51 -24.65 -9.25
N VAL A 353 12.83 -24.36 -9.34
CA VAL A 353 13.63 -24.60 -10.55
C VAL A 353 14.92 -25.31 -10.16
N TYR A 354 15.01 -26.57 -10.50
CA TYR A 354 16.18 -27.40 -10.22
C TYR A 354 17.06 -27.51 -11.47
N PHE A 355 18.11 -26.74 -11.48
CA PHE A 355 19.04 -26.62 -12.61
C PHE A 355 20.47 -27.05 -12.26
N THR A 356 20.84 -27.18 -10.96
CA THR A 356 22.27 -27.40 -10.63
C THR A 356 22.78 -28.76 -11.01
N LYS A 357 21.85 -29.72 -11.22
CA LYS A 357 22.20 -31.10 -11.52
C LYS A 357 22.91 -31.81 -10.36
N SER A 358 23.10 -33.12 -10.50
CA SER A 358 23.81 -33.95 -9.54
C SER A 358 25.13 -34.50 -10.12
N LEU A 359 25.88 -35.20 -9.28
CA LEU A 359 27.06 -35.98 -9.69
C LEU A 359 26.76 -37.47 -9.67
N THR A 360 27.37 -38.21 -10.57
CA THR A 360 27.42 -39.66 -10.50
C THR A 360 28.33 -40.11 -9.35
N ALA A 361 28.30 -41.39 -9.03
CA ALA A 361 29.21 -42.02 -8.05
C ALA A 361 30.71 -41.84 -8.40
N THR A 362 31.01 -41.66 -9.69
CA THR A 362 32.36 -41.40 -10.20
C THR A 362 32.74 -39.95 -10.17
N GLY A 363 31.83 -39.02 -9.75
CA GLY A 363 32.07 -37.61 -9.68
C GLY A 363 31.87 -36.85 -11.03
N GLU A 364 31.34 -37.53 -12.03
CA GLU A 364 30.97 -36.94 -13.30
C GLU A 364 29.61 -36.23 -13.21
N MET A 365 29.37 -35.24 -14.05
CA MET A 365 28.11 -34.52 -14.10
C MET A 365 27.00 -35.42 -14.67
N TYR A 366 25.90 -35.52 -13.94
CA TYR A 366 24.67 -36.15 -14.39
C TYR A 366 23.70 -35.03 -14.84
N ASN A 367 23.37 -34.97 -16.13
CA ASN A 367 22.77 -33.79 -16.76
C ASN A 367 21.24 -33.83 -16.91
N GLU A 368 20.57 -34.92 -16.59
CA GLU A 368 19.20 -35.20 -17.03
C GLU A 368 18.15 -34.89 -15.94
N ASP A 369 18.57 -34.63 -14.69
CA ASP A 369 17.70 -34.59 -13.53
C ASP A 369 17.10 -33.20 -13.22
N GLY A 370 17.09 -32.29 -14.21
CA GLY A 370 16.53 -30.96 -14.06
C GLY A 370 15.00 -30.92 -14.20
N TYR A 371 14.37 -30.01 -13.47
CA TYR A 371 12.93 -29.76 -13.61
C TYR A 371 12.54 -28.34 -13.26
N VAL A 372 11.38 -27.92 -13.77
CA VAL A 372 10.64 -26.73 -13.36
C VAL A 372 9.30 -27.16 -12.79
N GLU A 373 8.93 -26.63 -11.64
CA GLU A 373 7.62 -26.81 -11.04
C GLU A 373 6.90 -25.49 -10.94
N LEU A 374 5.73 -25.39 -11.58
CA LEU A 374 4.82 -24.27 -11.51
C LEU A 374 3.66 -24.58 -10.56
N TYR A 375 3.13 -23.55 -9.91
CA TYR A 375 2.13 -23.70 -8.86
C TYR A 375 0.96 -22.71 -9.05
N ASN A 376 -0.28 -23.21 -8.94
CA ASN A 376 -1.45 -22.35 -8.90
C ASN A 376 -1.58 -21.68 -7.53
N ASN A 377 -1.09 -20.45 -7.43
CA ASN A 377 -1.07 -19.64 -6.21
C ASN A 377 -2.40 -18.94 -5.91
N SER A 378 -3.37 -19.04 -6.83
CA SER A 378 -4.68 -18.39 -6.71
C SER A 378 -5.72 -19.25 -5.97
N SER A 379 -6.87 -18.67 -5.67
CA SER A 379 -8.01 -19.35 -5.04
C SER A 379 -8.99 -19.96 -6.05
N ARG A 380 -8.67 -19.93 -7.36
CA ARG A 380 -9.53 -20.45 -8.43
C ARG A 380 -8.78 -21.44 -9.32
N PRO A 381 -9.47 -22.37 -9.98
CA PRO A 381 -8.86 -23.19 -11.02
C PRO A 381 -8.36 -22.32 -12.19
N ILE A 382 -7.25 -22.72 -12.78
CA ILE A 382 -6.69 -22.15 -14.00
C ILE A 382 -6.43 -23.24 -15.03
N TYR A 383 -6.15 -22.84 -16.28
CA TYR A 383 -5.80 -23.76 -17.36
C TYR A 383 -4.43 -23.39 -17.91
N ILE A 384 -3.51 -24.36 -17.90
CA ILE A 384 -2.11 -24.14 -18.31
C ILE A 384 -1.87 -24.29 -19.79
N ASP A 385 -2.88 -24.67 -20.57
CA ASP A 385 -2.81 -24.78 -22.03
C ASP A 385 -2.25 -23.51 -22.66
N GLY A 386 -1.23 -23.66 -23.49
CA GLY A 386 -0.56 -22.56 -24.17
C GLY A 386 0.34 -21.68 -23.28
N VAL A 387 0.51 -22.03 -22.00
CA VAL A 387 1.54 -21.41 -21.14
C VAL A 387 2.91 -21.94 -21.57
N SER A 388 3.90 -21.06 -21.65
CA SER A 388 5.25 -21.43 -22.02
C SER A 388 6.23 -21.21 -20.85
N VAL A 389 7.16 -22.13 -20.71
CA VAL A 389 8.34 -21.98 -19.84
C VAL A 389 9.51 -21.58 -20.71
N CYS A 390 10.22 -20.55 -20.30
CA CYS A 390 11.32 -19.94 -21.06
C CYS A 390 12.54 -19.68 -20.16
N GLU A 391 13.73 -19.80 -20.74
CA GLU A 391 15.00 -19.29 -20.20
C GLU A 391 15.48 -18.17 -21.10
N THR A 392 16.06 -17.11 -20.55
CA THR A 392 16.54 -15.97 -21.36
C THR A 392 17.78 -16.31 -22.18
N TYR A 393 17.93 -15.64 -23.31
CA TYR A 393 19.14 -15.75 -24.12
C TYR A 393 20.38 -15.17 -23.39
N GLN A 394 20.17 -14.03 -22.69
CA GLN A 394 21.23 -13.34 -21.97
C GLN A 394 21.70 -14.12 -20.74
N ASN A 395 22.98 -13.93 -20.39
CA ASN A 395 23.62 -14.55 -19.22
C ASN A 395 23.89 -13.49 -18.15
N THR A 396 23.37 -13.69 -16.95
CA THR A 396 23.44 -12.74 -15.82
C THR A 396 24.85 -12.51 -15.28
N LYS A 397 25.82 -13.37 -15.59
CA LYS A 397 27.24 -13.19 -15.22
C LYS A 397 28.02 -12.32 -16.21
N ILE A 398 27.46 -11.97 -17.34
CA ILE A 398 28.13 -11.18 -18.38
C ILE A 398 27.54 -9.76 -18.35
N LYS A 399 28.39 -8.72 -18.23
CA LYS A 399 27.96 -7.33 -18.02
C LYS A 399 26.95 -6.82 -19.08
N ASN A 400 27.12 -7.22 -20.33
CA ASN A 400 26.22 -6.88 -21.44
C ASN A 400 25.29 -8.05 -21.83
N GLY A 401 25.07 -9.02 -20.93
CA GLY A 401 24.26 -10.20 -21.21
C GLY A 401 24.91 -11.22 -22.15
N GLY A 402 26.01 -10.90 -22.77
CA GLY A 402 26.69 -11.72 -23.78
C GLY A 402 26.02 -11.66 -25.15
N PHE A 403 24.71 -11.47 -25.23
CA PHE A 403 23.90 -11.44 -26.43
C PHE A 403 22.83 -10.36 -26.35
N PHE A 404 22.57 -9.65 -27.43
CA PHE A 404 21.44 -8.72 -27.60
C PHE A 404 21.28 -7.72 -26.44
N PRO A 405 22.35 -6.96 -26.10
CA PRO A 405 22.34 -6.04 -24.95
C PRO A 405 21.34 -4.89 -25.08
N GLU A 406 20.90 -4.59 -26.30
CA GLU A 406 19.91 -3.55 -26.61
C GLU A 406 18.54 -3.80 -25.96
N TYR A 407 18.25 -5.04 -25.56
CA TYR A 407 17.00 -5.40 -24.88
C TYR A 407 17.11 -5.40 -23.35
N LEU A 408 18.33 -5.24 -22.80
CA LEU A 408 18.50 -5.14 -21.34
C LEU A 408 17.93 -3.82 -20.81
N GLY A 409 17.14 -3.92 -19.74
CA GLY A 409 16.50 -2.74 -19.10
C GLY A 409 15.35 -2.14 -19.91
N THR A 410 14.83 -2.86 -20.90
CA THR A 410 13.64 -2.49 -21.68
C THR A 410 12.41 -3.28 -21.20
N ASP A 411 11.24 -2.98 -21.77
CA ASP A 411 9.99 -3.73 -21.53
C ASP A 411 9.86 -4.99 -22.39
N TYR A 412 11.00 -5.58 -22.77
CA TYR A 412 11.05 -6.79 -23.57
C TYR A 412 11.92 -7.86 -22.92
N VAL A 413 11.62 -9.12 -23.25
CA VAL A 413 12.42 -10.29 -22.88
C VAL A 413 12.83 -11.05 -24.15
N VAL A 414 14.03 -11.65 -24.15
CA VAL A 414 14.54 -12.44 -25.28
C VAL A 414 14.72 -13.88 -24.82
N PRO A 415 13.81 -14.80 -25.20
CA PRO A 415 13.93 -16.21 -24.84
C PRO A 415 15.09 -16.88 -25.56
N GLY A 416 15.80 -17.73 -24.86
CA GLY A 416 16.76 -18.70 -25.38
C GLY A 416 16.10 -20.02 -25.75
N PHE A 417 15.02 -20.40 -25.05
CA PHE A 417 14.11 -21.47 -25.45
C PHE A 417 12.65 -21.13 -25.09
N ILE A 418 11.71 -21.80 -25.78
CA ILE A 418 10.27 -21.69 -25.55
C ILE A 418 9.66 -23.08 -25.59
N PHE A 419 9.38 -23.67 -24.44
CA PHE A 419 8.62 -24.91 -24.29
C PHE A 419 7.21 -24.59 -23.80
N THR A 420 6.20 -25.05 -24.52
CA THR A 420 4.78 -24.69 -24.29
C THR A 420 3.96 -25.90 -23.91
N PHE A 421 3.15 -25.79 -22.86
CA PHE A 421 2.17 -26.83 -22.50
C PHE A 421 1.17 -27.00 -23.64
N PRO A 422 0.91 -28.26 -24.08
CA PRO A 422 -0.07 -28.53 -25.14
C PRO A 422 -1.48 -28.14 -24.70
N GLY A 423 -2.43 -28.20 -25.63
CA GLY A 423 -3.84 -27.97 -25.38
C GLY A 423 -4.39 -26.74 -26.09
N SER A 424 -5.72 -26.65 -26.14
CA SER A 424 -6.46 -25.63 -26.89
C SER A 424 -7.09 -24.54 -25.99
N GLY A 425 -6.77 -24.54 -24.68
CA GLY A 425 -7.13 -23.50 -23.74
C GLY A 425 -7.91 -23.92 -22.50
N LYS A 426 -8.52 -25.12 -22.46
CA LYS A 426 -9.30 -25.63 -21.31
C LYS A 426 -9.18 -27.14 -21.11
N GLU A 427 -8.08 -27.72 -21.53
CA GLU A 427 -7.85 -29.18 -21.43
C GLU A 427 -7.10 -29.55 -20.16
N HIS A 428 -6.10 -28.73 -19.76
CA HIS A 428 -5.23 -29.04 -18.64
C HIS A 428 -5.50 -28.10 -17.47
N ARG A 429 -6.46 -28.49 -16.65
CA ARG A 429 -6.88 -27.75 -15.46
C ARG A 429 -5.89 -27.95 -14.32
N LEU A 430 -5.53 -26.88 -13.64
CA LEU A 430 -4.73 -26.86 -12.42
C LEU A 430 -5.55 -26.22 -11.30
N ASP A 431 -5.94 -27.00 -10.30
CA ASP A 431 -6.73 -26.52 -9.16
C ASP A 431 -5.90 -25.65 -8.18
N PRO A 432 -6.55 -24.85 -7.32
CA PRO A 432 -5.87 -24.05 -6.30
C PRO A 432 -4.93 -24.89 -5.44
N GLY A 433 -3.67 -24.48 -5.34
CA GLY A 433 -2.68 -25.19 -4.55
C GLY A 433 -2.09 -26.44 -5.20
N GLN A 434 -2.44 -26.72 -6.44
CA GLN A 434 -1.79 -27.78 -7.23
C GLN A 434 -0.60 -27.23 -8.01
N SER A 435 0.32 -28.12 -8.33
CA SER A 435 1.48 -27.83 -9.16
C SER A 435 1.55 -28.72 -10.40
N VAL A 436 2.29 -28.25 -11.40
CA VAL A 436 2.64 -28.99 -12.61
C VAL A 436 4.16 -29.04 -12.76
N ILE A 437 4.70 -30.19 -13.07
CA ILE A 437 6.15 -30.43 -13.27
C ILE A 437 6.44 -30.65 -14.75
N MET A 438 7.38 -29.86 -15.26
CA MET A 438 8.09 -30.07 -16.52
C MET A 438 9.48 -30.61 -16.19
N ALA A 439 9.78 -31.85 -16.54
CA ALA A 439 11.08 -32.49 -16.38
C ALA A 439 11.95 -32.30 -17.64
N GLU A 440 13.26 -32.28 -17.49
CA GLU A 440 14.12 -32.48 -18.67
C GLU A 440 14.01 -33.93 -19.19
N ASN A 441 14.01 -34.91 -18.26
CA ASN A 441 13.74 -36.29 -18.56
C ASN A 441 12.87 -36.87 -17.43
N ALA A 442 11.75 -37.48 -17.75
CA ALA A 442 10.71 -37.88 -16.79
C ALA A 442 10.92 -39.35 -16.29
N VAL A 443 12.04 -39.60 -15.65
CA VAL A 443 12.39 -40.92 -15.09
C VAL A 443 12.71 -40.80 -13.59
N ASN A 444 12.83 -41.97 -12.93
CA ASN A 444 13.34 -42.00 -11.55
C ASN A 444 14.87 -41.86 -11.55
N HIS A 445 15.34 -40.60 -11.46
CA HIS A 445 16.77 -40.30 -11.49
C HIS A 445 17.51 -40.84 -10.29
N HIS A 446 16.88 -40.93 -9.12
CA HIS A 446 17.51 -41.49 -7.94
C HIS A 446 17.81 -43.00 -8.10
N ALA A 447 16.95 -43.72 -8.80
CA ALA A 447 17.19 -45.15 -9.11
C ALA A 447 18.32 -45.34 -10.11
N ILE A 448 18.50 -44.43 -11.05
CA ILE A 448 19.56 -44.46 -12.08
C ILE A 448 20.90 -43.95 -11.51
N ASN A 449 20.84 -42.84 -10.79
CA ASN A 449 21.98 -42.16 -10.16
C ASN A 449 21.66 -41.85 -8.69
N PRO A 450 22.19 -42.62 -7.70
CA PRO A 450 21.93 -42.34 -6.28
C PRO A 450 22.38 -40.96 -5.81
N GLY A 451 23.23 -40.25 -6.58
CA GLY A 451 23.59 -38.87 -6.33
C GLY A 451 22.50 -37.85 -6.68
N SER A 452 21.50 -38.24 -7.48
CA SER A 452 20.34 -37.40 -7.77
C SER A 452 19.33 -37.44 -6.62
N PRO A 453 18.82 -36.30 -6.19
CA PRO A 453 17.84 -36.21 -5.09
C PRO A 453 16.39 -36.42 -5.54
N VAL A 454 16.14 -36.65 -6.85
CA VAL A 454 14.77 -36.57 -7.41
C VAL A 454 14.33 -37.85 -8.11
N ASP A 455 13.03 -38.14 -7.94
CA ASP A 455 12.26 -39.04 -8.77
C ASP A 455 11.28 -38.20 -9.60
N LEU A 456 11.49 -38.14 -10.91
CA LEU A 456 10.66 -37.40 -11.85
C LEU A 456 9.77 -38.32 -12.71
N SER A 457 9.68 -39.63 -12.39
CA SER A 457 8.83 -40.59 -13.13
C SER A 457 7.34 -40.24 -13.08
N THR A 458 6.93 -39.32 -12.21
CA THR A 458 5.55 -38.82 -12.11
C THR A 458 5.44 -37.37 -12.58
N ALA A 459 6.40 -36.85 -13.35
CA ALA A 459 6.29 -35.54 -13.98
C ALA A 459 5.07 -35.50 -14.90
N ASP A 460 4.47 -34.31 -15.02
CA ASP A 460 3.29 -34.11 -15.87
C ASP A 460 3.67 -33.98 -17.34
N TYR A 461 4.84 -33.40 -17.57
CA TYR A 461 5.36 -33.12 -18.91
C TYR A 461 6.88 -33.31 -18.94
N GLU A 462 7.37 -33.63 -20.12
CA GLU A 462 8.79 -33.76 -20.43
C GLU A 462 9.20 -32.72 -21.50
N MET A 463 10.41 -32.18 -21.37
CA MET A 463 11.04 -31.44 -22.45
C MET A 463 11.45 -32.41 -23.53
N LYS A 464 11.14 -32.12 -24.79
CA LYS A 464 11.65 -32.87 -25.91
C LYS A 464 12.16 -31.99 -27.01
N ASP A 465 13.34 -32.32 -27.52
CA ASP A 465 13.95 -31.70 -28.69
C ASP A 465 14.15 -32.74 -29.78
N ASP A 466 13.34 -32.68 -30.83
CA ASP A 466 13.38 -33.66 -31.94
C ASP A 466 14.69 -33.59 -32.75
N ASP A 467 15.47 -32.54 -32.61
CA ASP A 467 16.77 -32.36 -33.29
C ASP A 467 17.93 -33.11 -32.59
N TRP A 468 17.67 -33.78 -31.44
CA TRP A 468 18.70 -34.37 -30.57
C TRP A 468 18.36 -35.78 -30.09
N HIS A 469 19.40 -36.52 -29.65
CA HIS A 469 19.30 -37.80 -28.94
C HIS A 469 18.72 -37.57 -27.53
N ASP A 470 17.54 -37.04 -27.48
CA ASP A 470 16.81 -36.86 -26.24
C ASP A 470 16.11 -38.17 -25.86
N SER A 471 16.24 -38.56 -24.59
CA SER A 471 15.58 -39.76 -24.05
C SER A 471 14.12 -39.43 -23.80
N ASP A 472 13.24 -39.92 -24.62
CA ASP A 472 11.79 -39.77 -24.49
C ASP A 472 11.20 -40.82 -23.55
N THR A 473 10.37 -40.41 -22.60
CA THR A 473 9.58 -41.29 -21.75
C THR A 473 8.16 -41.36 -22.32
N PRO A 474 7.83 -42.42 -23.10
CA PRO A 474 6.60 -42.47 -23.91
C PRO A 474 5.30 -42.33 -23.11
N GLU A 475 5.32 -42.58 -21.80
CA GLU A 475 4.17 -42.48 -20.89
C GLU A 475 3.92 -41.06 -20.40
N VAL A 476 4.87 -40.12 -20.58
CA VAL A 476 4.77 -38.74 -20.15
C VAL A 476 4.59 -37.82 -21.36
N PRO A 477 3.57 -36.95 -21.36
CA PRO A 477 3.35 -36.03 -22.48
C PRO A 477 4.52 -35.07 -22.68
N ASN A 478 4.88 -34.80 -23.94
CA ASN A 478 5.90 -33.84 -24.28
C ASN A 478 5.38 -32.41 -24.33
N MET A 479 6.20 -31.46 -23.87
CA MET A 479 6.01 -30.05 -24.16
C MET A 479 6.19 -29.78 -25.66
N ILE A 480 5.50 -28.76 -26.18
CA ILE A 480 5.72 -28.32 -27.56
C ILE A 480 6.94 -27.39 -27.59
N ASN A 481 8.00 -27.81 -28.28
CA ASN A 481 9.20 -26.99 -28.49
C ASN A 481 8.97 -26.02 -29.68
N TYR A 482 8.81 -24.73 -29.39
CA TYR A 482 8.71 -23.70 -30.41
C TYR A 482 10.04 -23.05 -30.77
N PHE A 483 11.00 -23.04 -29.84
CA PHE A 483 12.31 -22.44 -30.07
C PHE A 483 13.35 -22.91 -29.08
N THR A 484 14.54 -23.20 -29.60
CA THR A 484 15.78 -23.35 -28.84
C THR A 484 16.93 -22.65 -29.56
N TYR A 485 17.77 -21.91 -28.81
CA TYR A 485 18.92 -21.23 -29.39
C TYR A 485 20.09 -22.18 -29.67
N SER A 486 20.18 -23.28 -28.93
CA SER A 486 21.20 -24.29 -29.07
C SER A 486 20.76 -25.38 -30.04
N LYS A 487 21.63 -25.76 -30.94
CA LYS A 487 21.43 -26.92 -31.82
C LYS A 487 22.17 -28.17 -31.29
N THR A 488 22.82 -28.08 -30.12
CA THR A 488 23.69 -29.13 -29.62
C THR A 488 23.25 -29.80 -28.34
N VAL A 489 22.59 -29.09 -27.42
CA VAL A 489 22.02 -29.59 -26.18
C VAL A 489 20.92 -28.65 -25.73
N THR A 490 19.72 -29.16 -25.55
CA THR A 490 18.66 -28.41 -24.86
C THR A 490 18.60 -28.89 -23.42
N SER A 491 19.27 -28.18 -22.55
CA SER A 491 19.31 -28.47 -21.12
C SER A 491 19.43 -27.16 -20.35
N PHE A 492 18.92 -27.15 -19.13
CA PHE A 492 19.01 -25.99 -18.27
C PHE A 492 20.46 -25.61 -18.00
N HIS A 493 20.75 -24.31 -18.02
CA HIS A 493 22.07 -23.82 -17.68
C HIS A 493 22.45 -24.20 -16.25
N ASN A 494 23.33 -25.18 -16.04
CA ASN A 494 23.60 -25.85 -14.76
C ASN A 494 24.16 -24.94 -13.62
N ARG A 495 24.43 -23.68 -13.89
CA ARG A 495 24.74 -22.64 -12.89
C ARG A 495 23.60 -21.67 -12.69
N GLY A 496 22.54 -21.81 -13.47
CA GLY A 496 21.36 -20.97 -13.42
C GLY A 496 21.58 -19.48 -13.78
N TRP A 497 22.69 -19.10 -14.38
CA TRP A 497 23.01 -17.68 -14.69
C TRP A 497 22.16 -17.11 -15.82
N LYS A 498 20.85 -17.21 -15.68
CA LYS A 498 19.84 -16.85 -16.67
C LYS A 498 18.63 -16.18 -15.99
N GLY A 499 17.81 -15.52 -16.78
CA GLY A 499 16.44 -15.24 -16.40
C GLY A 499 15.55 -16.42 -16.76
N TRP A 500 14.64 -16.77 -15.87
CA TRP A 500 13.57 -17.74 -16.11
C TRP A 500 12.26 -16.96 -16.16
N PHE A 501 11.39 -17.30 -17.07
CA PHE A 501 10.06 -16.70 -17.09
C PHE A 501 9.01 -17.64 -17.68
N ILE A 502 7.79 -17.48 -17.21
CA ILE A 502 6.61 -18.11 -17.82
C ILE A 502 5.84 -17.04 -18.56
N MET A 503 5.29 -17.40 -19.69
CA MET A 503 4.50 -16.47 -20.51
C MET A 503 3.25 -17.14 -21.08
N LYS A 504 2.27 -16.32 -21.45
CA LYS A 504 1.12 -16.78 -22.24
C LYS A 504 0.82 -15.80 -23.35
N ALA A 505 0.84 -16.30 -24.58
CA ALA A 505 0.43 -15.56 -25.76
C ALA A 505 -1.09 -15.27 -25.74
N ASP A 506 -1.51 -14.22 -26.43
CA ASP A 506 -2.93 -13.84 -26.61
C ASP A 506 -3.56 -14.45 -27.85
N LYS A 507 -2.79 -15.22 -28.61
CA LYS A 507 -3.17 -15.90 -29.84
C LYS A 507 -2.36 -17.19 -30.01
N PRO A 508 -2.65 -18.05 -30.99
CA PRO A 508 -1.86 -19.24 -31.26
C PRO A 508 -0.36 -18.93 -31.36
N MET A 509 0.48 -19.73 -30.71
CA MET A 509 1.91 -19.47 -30.59
C MET A 509 2.65 -19.22 -31.93
N PRO A 510 2.37 -19.97 -33.03
CA PRO A 510 3.01 -19.67 -34.31
C PRO A 510 2.75 -18.25 -34.83
N ASP A 511 1.49 -17.80 -34.73
CA ASP A 511 1.11 -16.44 -35.17
C ASP A 511 1.72 -15.38 -34.24
N PHE A 512 1.71 -15.66 -32.93
CA PHE A 512 2.34 -14.79 -31.93
C PHE A 512 3.84 -14.62 -32.21
N LEU A 513 4.56 -15.69 -32.43
CA LEU A 513 6.00 -15.67 -32.69
C LEU A 513 6.33 -14.99 -34.03
N ALA A 514 5.50 -15.15 -35.05
CA ALA A 514 5.67 -14.49 -36.33
C ALA A 514 5.63 -12.95 -36.22
N GLU A 515 4.86 -12.40 -35.28
CA GLU A 515 4.80 -10.96 -35.00
C GLU A 515 6.00 -10.45 -34.17
N HIS A 516 6.62 -11.33 -33.40
CA HIS A 516 7.68 -10.97 -32.44
C HIS A 516 9.09 -11.37 -32.87
N ILE A 517 9.23 -11.92 -34.07
CA ILE A 517 10.55 -12.26 -34.64
C ILE A 517 11.29 -11.00 -35.10
N LYS A 518 12.59 -10.94 -34.81
CA LYS A 518 13.48 -9.83 -35.19
C LYS A 518 14.78 -10.36 -35.77
N ASP A 519 15.28 -9.66 -36.80
CA ASP A 519 16.66 -9.87 -37.26
C ASP A 519 17.64 -9.29 -36.23
N ALA A 520 18.66 -10.04 -35.89
CA ALA A 520 19.68 -9.67 -34.90
C ALA A 520 21.08 -10.11 -35.37
N VAL A 521 22.09 -9.59 -34.71
CA VAL A 521 23.49 -9.91 -35.02
C VAL A 521 24.19 -10.41 -33.77
N TYR A 522 24.83 -11.57 -33.87
CA TYR A 522 25.65 -12.10 -32.79
C TYR A 522 26.91 -11.25 -32.58
N PRO A 523 27.56 -11.33 -31.40
CA PRO A 523 28.82 -10.62 -31.14
C PRO A 523 29.95 -10.93 -32.13
N ASN A 524 29.90 -12.08 -32.79
CA ASN A 524 30.86 -12.48 -33.84
C ASN A 524 30.50 -11.92 -35.22
N GLY A 525 29.46 -11.11 -35.36
CA GLY A 525 29.02 -10.49 -36.61
C GLY A 525 28.07 -11.35 -37.46
N SER A 526 27.76 -12.59 -37.09
CA SER A 526 26.82 -13.43 -37.85
C SER A 526 25.37 -13.02 -37.59
N SER A 527 24.54 -13.04 -38.63
CA SER A 527 23.12 -12.73 -38.54
C SER A 527 22.34 -13.91 -37.99
N THR A 528 21.29 -13.60 -37.24
CA THR A 528 20.33 -14.58 -36.69
C THR A 528 18.95 -13.96 -36.59
N LYS A 529 17.96 -14.79 -36.28
CA LYS A 529 16.62 -14.35 -35.89
C LYS A 529 16.39 -14.71 -34.43
N ILE A 530 15.79 -13.77 -33.70
CA ILE A 530 15.44 -13.94 -32.29
C ILE A 530 13.99 -13.55 -32.08
N TYR A 531 13.42 -14.00 -30.98
CA TYR A 531 12.12 -13.52 -30.54
C TYR A 531 12.30 -12.43 -29.47
N VAL A 532 11.56 -11.34 -29.63
CA VAL A 532 11.57 -10.18 -28.70
C VAL A 532 10.16 -10.00 -28.18
N ILE A 533 9.92 -10.54 -26.99
CA ILE A 533 8.60 -10.66 -26.42
C ILE A 533 8.33 -9.48 -25.46
N PRO A 534 7.24 -8.71 -25.68
CA PRO A 534 6.83 -7.69 -24.72
C PRO A 534 6.54 -8.28 -23.33
N SER A 535 7.02 -7.63 -22.28
CA SER A 535 6.92 -8.12 -20.90
C SER A 535 5.49 -8.28 -20.39
N ARG A 536 4.50 -7.61 -21.01
CA ARG A 536 3.08 -7.79 -20.70
C ARG A 536 2.54 -9.21 -20.90
N TYR A 537 3.26 -10.05 -21.65
CA TYR A 537 2.94 -11.48 -21.83
C TYR A 537 3.59 -12.38 -20.79
N VAL A 538 4.53 -11.85 -20.00
CA VAL A 538 5.21 -12.59 -18.94
C VAL A 538 4.29 -12.70 -17.73
N LEU A 539 4.12 -13.91 -17.21
CA LEU A 539 3.27 -14.21 -16.06
C LEU A 539 4.03 -14.11 -14.73
N ASP A 540 5.22 -14.67 -14.68
CA ASP A 540 6.14 -14.66 -13.54
C ASP A 540 7.57 -14.80 -14.05
N GLY A 541 8.56 -14.34 -13.28
CA GLY A 541 9.95 -14.41 -13.66
C GLY A 541 10.92 -14.47 -12.49
N ILE A 542 12.09 -15.05 -12.77
CA ILE A 542 13.17 -15.23 -11.80
C ILE A 542 14.48 -14.83 -12.46
N ILE A 543 15.23 -13.91 -11.87
CA ILE A 543 16.63 -13.70 -12.22
C ILE A 543 17.48 -14.63 -11.36
N SER A 544 18.08 -15.65 -11.96
CA SER A 544 19.10 -16.47 -11.33
C SER A 544 20.49 -15.97 -11.73
N ALA A 545 21.38 -15.82 -10.76
CA ALA A 545 22.67 -15.13 -10.93
C ALA A 545 23.76 -15.77 -10.08
N PRO A 546 25.04 -15.36 -10.21
CA PRO A 546 26.06 -15.69 -9.23
C PRO A 546 25.70 -15.17 -7.82
N PRO A 547 26.23 -15.79 -6.75
CA PRO A 547 26.00 -15.30 -5.37
C PRO A 547 26.44 -13.84 -5.15
N SER A 548 27.38 -13.34 -5.97
CA SER A 548 27.83 -11.94 -5.96
C SER A 548 26.85 -10.95 -6.63
N GLY A 549 25.75 -11.45 -7.15
CA GLY A 549 24.73 -10.68 -7.87
C GLY A 549 24.89 -10.71 -9.39
N PRO A 550 23.85 -10.27 -10.10
CA PRO A 550 23.85 -10.20 -11.55
C PRO A 550 24.67 -9.02 -12.05
N LEU A 551 25.42 -9.22 -13.15
CA LEU A 551 26.09 -8.15 -13.89
C LEU A 551 25.19 -7.51 -14.95
N CYS A 552 24.11 -8.17 -15.32
CA CYS A 552 23.03 -7.63 -16.15
C CYS A 552 21.69 -8.23 -15.71
N ARG A 553 20.60 -7.55 -16.06
CA ARG A 553 19.22 -7.98 -15.75
C ARG A 553 18.50 -8.29 -17.06
N PRO A 554 18.28 -9.59 -17.36
CA PRO A 554 17.59 -9.99 -18.58
C PRO A 554 16.07 -9.87 -18.52
N LEU A 555 15.51 -9.67 -17.32
CA LEU A 555 14.10 -9.41 -17.10
C LEU A 555 13.89 -7.97 -16.62
N PRO A 556 12.79 -7.30 -17.03
CA PRO A 556 12.40 -6.00 -16.51
C PRO A 556 12.21 -5.99 -15.00
N VAL A 557 12.47 -4.86 -14.35
CA VAL A 557 12.39 -4.71 -12.87
C VAL A 557 11.00 -5.00 -12.32
N HIS A 558 9.94 -4.70 -13.09
CA HIS A 558 8.56 -4.98 -12.66
C HIS A 558 8.19 -6.48 -12.72
N ILE A 559 8.98 -7.30 -13.44
CA ILE A 559 8.86 -8.77 -13.43
C ILE A 559 9.69 -9.37 -12.29
N ASP A 560 10.94 -8.92 -12.14
CA ASP A 560 11.77 -9.33 -11.00
C ASP A 560 12.73 -8.20 -10.60
N ALA A 561 12.48 -7.60 -9.44
CA ALA A 561 13.34 -6.56 -8.87
C ALA A 561 14.58 -7.13 -8.15
N GLY A 562 14.58 -8.43 -7.84
CA GLY A 562 15.61 -9.14 -7.11
C GLY A 562 16.50 -10.04 -7.96
N TYR A 563 17.09 -11.00 -7.31
CA TYR A 563 17.74 -12.18 -7.89
C TYR A 563 17.86 -13.29 -6.86
N THR A 564 18.01 -14.52 -7.34
CA THR A 564 18.32 -15.69 -6.50
C THR A 564 19.49 -16.47 -7.10
N TYR A 565 19.98 -17.51 -6.43
CA TYR A 565 21.14 -18.28 -6.88
C TYR A 565 21.21 -19.69 -6.29
N CYS A 566 22.02 -20.55 -6.91
CA CYS A 566 22.68 -21.65 -6.22
C CYS A 566 24.18 -21.38 -6.20
N THR A 567 24.85 -21.76 -5.11
CA THR A 567 26.26 -21.42 -4.88
C THR A 567 27.23 -22.08 -5.86
N LYS A 568 26.89 -23.26 -6.34
CA LYS A 568 27.71 -24.04 -7.27
C LYS A 568 26.83 -24.84 -8.23
N LYS A 569 27.41 -25.33 -9.32
CA LYS A 569 26.83 -26.38 -10.17
C LYS A 569 27.05 -27.75 -9.54
N ASN A 570 26.28 -28.72 -9.93
CA ASN A 570 26.38 -30.15 -9.58
C ASN A 570 26.36 -30.41 -8.07
N ILE A 571 25.53 -29.67 -7.34
CA ILE A 571 25.40 -29.78 -5.88
C ILE A 571 24.06 -30.40 -5.43
N ALA A 572 23.26 -30.84 -6.39
CA ALA A 572 21.92 -31.40 -6.12
C ALA A 572 21.03 -30.45 -5.29
N LYS A 573 21.07 -29.15 -5.61
CA LYS A 573 20.32 -28.07 -4.95
C LYS A 573 19.52 -27.28 -5.96
N THR A 574 18.47 -26.64 -5.47
CA THR A 574 17.48 -25.90 -6.25
C THR A 574 17.27 -24.49 -5.71
N ILE A 575 16.61 -23.66 -6.48
CA ILE A 575 15.96 -22.45 -5.97
C ILE A 575 14.48 -22.76 -5.76
N ARG A 576 13.98 -22.47 -4.57
CA ARG A 576 12.59 -22.75 -4.18
C ARG A 576 11.90 -21.53 -3.62
N ARG A 577 10.65 -21.27 -4.07
CA ARG A 577 9.84 -20.15 -3.60
C ARG A 577 9.38 -20.40 -2.16
N LYS A 578 9.42 -19.35 -1.33
CA LYS A 578 9.00 -19.36 0.08
C LYS A 578 7.49 -19.45 0.20
N VAL A 579 7.04 -20.01 1.31
CA VAL A 579 5.63 -19.94 1.73
C VAL A 579 5.40 -18.60 2.44
N ALA A 580 4.42 -17.83 1.99
CA ALA A 580 4.00 -16.59 2.65
C ALA A 580 3.04 -16.87 3.81
N ARG A 581 2.07 -17.77 3.59
CA ARG A 581 1.06 -18.16 4.59
C ARG A 581 0.33 -19.42 4.16
N LYS A 582 -0.51 -19.91 5.07
CA LYS A 582 -1.42 -21.04 4.80
C LYS A 582 -2.88 -20.57 4.93
N GLU A 583 -3.71 -20.96 3.97
CA GLU A 583 -5.15 -20.70 3.96
C GLU A 583 -5.90 -22.04 3.90
N GLY A 584 -6.43 -22.48 5.04
CA GLY A 584 -7.00 -23.84 5.15
C GLY A 584 -5.93 -24.91 4.89
N SER A 585 -6.14 -25.74 3.88
CA SER A 585 -5.15 -26.74 3.42
C SER A 585 -4.17 -26.22 2.36
N ARG A 586 -4.41 -25.05 1.79
CA ARG A 586 -3.64 -24.46 0.70
C ARG A 586 -2.51 -23.59 1.22
N TYR A 587 -1.33 -23.74 0.67
CA TYR A 587 -0.21 -22.83 0.86
C TYR A 587 -0.29 -21.69 -0.16
N ILE A 588 -0.01 -20.48 0.30
CA ILE A 588 0.19 -19.31 -0.55
C ILE A 588 1.68 -19.04 -0.60
N LEU A 589 2.25 -19.15 -1.78
CA LEU A 589 3.66 -18.88 -2.02
C LEU A 589 3.88 -17.35 -2.08
N GLN A 590 5.02 -16.91 -1.58
CA GLN A 590 5.40 -15.50 -1.59
C GLN A 590 5.70 -15.06 -3.02
N ASP A 591 5.04 -13.99 -3.46
CA ASP A 591 5.25 -13.39 -4.77
C ASP A 591 5.21 -11.86 -4.64
N THR A 592 6.39 -11.26 -4.64
CA THR A 592 6.60 -9.81 -4.51
C THR A 592 7.27 -9.23 -5.75
N ASN A 593 7.38 -10.02 -6.83
CA ASN A 593 8.20 -9.70 -8.00
C ASN A 593 9.67 -9.37 -7.61
N ASN A 594 10.20 -10.09 -6.61
CA ASN A 594 11.55 -9.89 -6.12
C ASN A 594 12.15 -11.24 -5.66
N SER A 595 12.90 -11.89 -6.53
CA SER A 595 13.46 -13.22 -6.26
C SER A 595 14.38 -13.27 -5.02
N THR A 596 14.98 -12.16 -4.60
CA THR A 596 15.78 -12.10 -3.36
C THR A 596 14.90 -12.29 -2.11
N LEU A 597 13.69 -11.76 -2.16
CA LEU A 597 12.72 -11.89 -1.06
C LEU A 597 11.96 -13.21 -1.15
N ASP A 598 11.63 -13.64 -2.38
CA ASP A 598 10.67 -14.70 -2.63
C ASP A 598 11.28 -16.10 -2.62
N PHE A 599 12.57 -16.25 -2.89
CA PHE A 599 13.21 -17.57 -3.05
C PHE A 599 14.19 -17.92 -1.92
N ILE A 600 14.35 -19.21 -1.70
CA ILE A 600 15.37 -19.83 -0.85
C ILE A 600 16.46 -20.34 -1.78
N PRO A 601 17.69 -19.83 -1.69
CA PRO A 601 18.83 -20.34 -2.44
C PRO A 601 19.31 -21.67 -1.84
N ASP A 602 19.96 -22.50 -2.67
CA ASP A 602 20.52 -23.81 -2.26
C ASP A 602 19.53 -24.72 -1.50
N ALA A 603 18.24 -24.63 -1.82
CA ALA A 603 17.23 -25.48 -1.20
C ALA A 603 17.42 -26.95 -1.62
N THR A 604 16.90 -27.88 -0.83
CA THR A 604 16.81 -29.29 -1.25
C THR A 604 15.62 -29.43 -2.19
N PRO A 605 15.79 -30.07 -3.37
CA PRO A 605 14.69 -30.32 -4.28
C PRO A 605 13.52 -31.04 -3.60
N SER A 606 12.31 -30.59 -3.90
CA SER A 606 11.07 -31.09 -3.27
C SER A 606 9.90 -31.14 -4.27
N PRO A 607 10.04 -31.92 -5.37
CA PRO A 607 8.99 -32.02 -6.37
C PRO A 607 7.68 -32.48 -5.73
N ARG A 608 6.56 -31.84 -6.10
CA ARG A 608 5.21 -32.07 -5.55
C ARG A 608 4.98 -31.64 -4.10
N VAL A 609 6.02 -31.44 -3.30
CA VAL A 609 5.89 -31.14 -1.88
C VAL A 609 6.13 -29.64 -1.64
N VAL A 610 5.19 -28.98 -0.98
CA VAL A 610 5.40 -27.62 -0.47
C VAL A 610 6.08 -27.71 0.89
N VAL A 611 7.25 -27.14 1.03
CA VAL A 611 8.05 -27.11 2.26
C VAL A 611 7.96 -25.73 2.87
N GLU A 612 7.53 -25.65 4.15
CA GLU A 612 7.47 -24.42 4.94
C GLU A 612 8.85 -23.85 5.28
#